data_a7f40c877624e405e418e000d79f7266
#
_entry.id   a7f40c877624e405e418e000d79f7266
#
_cell.length_a   1.000
_cell.length_b   1.000
_cell.length_c   1.000
_cell.angle_alpha   90.00
_cell.angle_beta   90.00
_cell.angle_gamma   90.00
#
_symmetry.space_group_name_H-M   'P 1'
#
loop_
_entity.id
_entity.type
_entity.pdbx_description
1 polymer ?
#
loop_
_entity_poly.entity_id
_entity_poly.type
_entity_poly.pdbx_seq_one_letter_code
_entity_poly.pdbx_strand_id
1 'polypeptide(L)'
;LSAIPDTPAAAGWRWAPAWVLAFVALWPAPGYAEAVMVLGALAAIARLLLLRFRGGMRLLSGPAWALTSVLFCSYWLPELLSAFDAVDRARALREAAVDLRYLPFLWLVAAAVADARGRRITFGGLGAIVALWTVDALAQALTGTSPLFWGIDGIKQALSGHPMCAVGEAARVDRLSGVLGPCNLKLGIVLASLSPFALYAAARRFGSVGWLLAAAAVGVVVLLAGARAAWLTYGLVLLLSGWRVLGWKRLLGVFVFGALALGLLAATVPQLRERLARTAYALSADQDGVDLALSGRTRIWGAALCMARAHPLNGVGARGFRDAFPACDPVPTQPAAWGTGPALHAHQIVLEILSETGVLGLLCWLAGVALAWRAWRYADAPARARARPALLALGVTVFPLNTHLAFYSTFWGGLTLLLAALYAGSLLARDSDPGAAAS
;
A
#
# COMPACT_ATOMS: atom_id res chain seq x y z
N LEU A 1 -13.69 -19.23 36.60
CA LEU A 1 -13.03 -18.34 35.67
C LEU A 1 -12.66 -17.09 36.45
N SER A 2 -11.42 -17.04 36.96
CA SER A 2 -10.86 -15.94 37.73
C SER A 2 -10.87 -14.67 36.91
N ALA A 3 -11.36 -13.58 37.47
CA ALA A 3 -11.34 -12.25 36.90
C ALA A 3 -9.91 -11.91 36.46
N ILE A 4 -9.73 -11.69 35.15
CA ILE A 4 -8.49 -11.15 34.59
C ILE A 4 -8.33 -9.76 35.23
N PRO A 5 -7.21 -9.45 35.91
CA PRO A 5 -7.03 -8.18 36.57
C PRO A 5 -7.17 -7.06 35.54
N ASP A 6 -7.84 -5.98 35.97
CA ASP A 6 -8.06 -4.78 35.15
C ASP A 6 -6.77 -4.34 34.45
N THR A 7 -6.71 -4.59 33.14
CA THR A 7 -5.58 -4.17 32.36
C THR A 7 -5.57 -2.64 32.34
N PRO A 8 -4.44 -2.00 32.71
CA PRO A 8 -4.37 -0.54 32.78
C PRO A 8 -4.85 0.10 31.49
N ALA A 9 -5.67 1.15 31.63
CA ALA A 9 -6.25 1.87 30.50
C ALA A 9 -5.15 2.33 29.53
N ALA A 10 -5.35 2.10 28.23
CA ALA A 10 -4.43 2.59 27.22
C ALA A 10 -4.50 4.13 27.21
N ALA A 11 -3.34 4.79 27.35
CA ALA A 11 -3.26 6.23 27.31
C ALA A 11 -3.45 6.71 25.86
N GLY A 12 -4.60 7.29 25.53
CA GLY A 12 -4.85 7.86 24.21
C GLY A 12 -3.75 8.84 23.79
N TRP A 13 -3.43 8.86 22.52
CA TRP A 13 -2.44 9.78 21.95
C TRP A 13 -3.06 10.67 20.86
N ARG A 14 -3.57 11.83 21.29
CA ARG A 14 -4.31 12.77 20.42
C ARG A 14 -3.56 13.23 19.16
N TRP A 15 -2.21 13.20 19.19
CA TRP A 15 -1.36 13.62 18.06
C TRP A 15 -1.00 12.48 17.10
N ALA A 16 -1.24 11.22 17.46
CA ALA A 16 -0.93 10.08 16.62
C ALA A 16 -1.58 10.16 15.22
N PRO A 17 -2.86 10.57 15.07
CA PRO A 17 -3.45 10.76 13.74
C PRO A 17 -2.71 11.77 12.87
N ALA A 18 -2.19 12.85 13.44
CA ALA A 18 -1.46 13.87 12.68
C ALA A 18 -0.15 13.31 12.08
N TRP A 19 0.57 12.47 12.82
CA TRP A 19 1.77 11.79 12.31
C TRP A 19 1.46 10.87 11.12
N VAL A 20 0.39 10.09 11.23
CA VAL A 20 -0.05 9.19 10.14
C VAL A 20 -0.43 9.98 8.90
N LEU A 21 -1.22 11.04 9.07
CA LEU A 21 -1.68 11.86 7.94
C LEU A 21 -0.53 12.64 7.31
N ALA A 22 0.40 13.19 8.11
CA ALA A 22 1.59 13.85 7.61
C ALA A 22 2.49 12.89 6.82
N PHE A 23 2.71 11.68 7.31
CA PHE A 23 3.47 10.65 6.60
C PHE A 23 2.89 10.36 5.22
N VAL A 24 1.58 10.13 5.13
CA VAL A 24 0.92 9.83 3.85
C VAL A 24 0.85 11.05 2.95
N ALA A 25 0.51 12.22 3.47
CA ALA A 25 0.41 13.46 2.68
C ALA A 25 1.75 13.88 2.06
N LEU A 26 2.87 13.49 2.66
CA LEU A 26 4.23 13.80 2.17
C LEU A 26 4.82 12.73 1.24
N TRP A 27 4.07 11.69 0.85
CA TRP A 27 4.58 10.71 -0.14
C TRP A 27 5.01 11.31 -1.48
N PRO A 28 4.45 12.42 -1.97
CA PRO A 28 5.01 13.11 -3.13
C PRO A 28 6.48 13.53 -2.96
N ALA A 29 6.89 13.81 -1.72
CA ALA A 29 8.26 14.18 -1.35
C ALA A 29 8.85 13.14 -0.39
N PRO A 30 9.33 11.98 -0.87
CA PRO A 30 9.62 10.79 -0.06
C PRO A 30 10.63 11.02 1.06
N GLY A 31 11.64 11.86 0.87
CA GLY A 31 12.59 12.22 1.93
C GLY A 31 11.93 12.87 3.15
N TYR A 32 10.95 13.74 2.94
CA TYR A 32 10.18 14.35 4.04
C TYR A 32 9.23 13.33 4.69
N ALA A 33 8.61 12.45 3.91
CA ALA A 33 7.80 11.38 4.46
C ALA A 33 8.63 10.45 5.36
N GLU A 34 9.83 10.08 4.94
CA GLU A 34 10.75 9.28 5.75
C GLU A 34 11.17 10.01 7.03
N ALA A 35 11.44 11.31 6.96
CA ALA A 35 11.75 12.12 8.14
C ALA A 35 10.58 12.11 9.14
N VAL A 36 9.34 12.28 8.68
CA VAL A 36 8.13 12.19 9.53
C VAL A 36 8.00 10.80 10.15
N MET A 37 8.27 9.73 9.40
CA MET A 37 8.24 8.37 9.92
C MET A 37 9.29 8.17 11.04
N VAL A 38 10.54 8.58 10.81
CA VAL A 38 11.62 8.45 11.81
C VAL A 38 11.32 9.28 13.06
N LEU A 39 10.91 10.54 12.90
CA LEU A 39 10.52 11.39 14.05
C LEU A 39 9.31 10.81 14.78
N GLY A 40 8.32 10.26 14.06
CA GLY A 40 7.19 9.55 14.65
C GLY A 40 7.59 8.31 15.41
N ALA A 41 8.57 7.53 14.90
CA ALA A 41 9.14 6.38 15.60
C ALA A 41 9.83 6.79 16.90
N LEU A 42 10.65 7.84 16.86
CA LEU A 42 11.31 8.40 18.05
C LEU A 42 10.29 8.92 19.07
N ALA A 43 9.26 9.62 18.60
CA ALA A 43 8.18 10.09 19.47
C ALA A 43 7.40 8.92 20.11
N ALA A 44 7.20 7.81 19.39
CA ALA A 44 6.58 6.60 19.94
C ALA A 44 7.46 5.99 21.04
N ILE A 45 8.76 5.85 20.81
CA ILE A 45 9.71 5.34 21.82
C ILE A 45 9.70 6.24 23.06
N ALA A 46 9.84 7.55 22.87
CA ALA A 46 9.80 8.51 23.98
C ALA A 46 8.49 8.40 24.77
N ARG A 47 7.36 8.27 24.09
CA ARG A 47 6.05 8.09 24.72
C ARG A 47 5.96 6.80 25.51
N LEU A 48 6.45 5.68 24.98
CA LEU A 48 6.48 4.39 25.66
C LEU A 48 7.31 4.47 26.96
N LEU A 49 8.49 5.10 26.90
CA LEU A 49 9.34 5.30 28.07
C LEU A 49 8.65 6.17 29.12
N LEU A 50 8.07 7.30 28.72
CA LEU A 50 7.33 8.18 29.63
C LEU A 50 6.14 7.47 30.31
N LEU A 51 5.38 6.67 29.56
CA LEU A 51 4.26 5.92 30.12
C LEU A 51 4.72 4.85 31.14
N ARG A 52 5.87 4.20 30.85
CA ARG A 52 6.46 3.24 31.78
C ARG A 52 6.90 3.89 33.11
N PHE A 53 7.53 5.06 33.02
CA PHE A 53 7.98 5.81 34.22
C PHE A 53 6.82 6.42 35.01
N ARG A 54 5.68 6.72 34.38
CA ARG A 54 4.51 7.34 35.02
C ARG A 54 3.44 6.35 35.53
N GLY A 55 3.82 5.13 35.89
CA GLY A 55 2.89 4.19 36.55
C GLY A 55 2.39 3.05 35.66
N GLY A 56 3.14 2.67 34.60
CA GLY A 56 2.88 1.45 33.86
C GLY A 56 1.72 1.49 32.86
N MET A 57 1.21 2.69 32.52
CA MET A 57 0.21 2.83 31.45
C MET A 57 0.77 2.33 30.11
N ARG A 58 -0.10 1.76 29.28
CA ARG A 58 0.28 1.21 27.97
C ARG A 58 -0.15 2.14 26.84
N LEU A 59 0.65 2.24 25.77
CA LEU A 59 0.31 2.99 24.55
C LEU A 59 -0.84 2.30 23.80
N LEU A 60 -0.83 0.98 23.75
CA LEU A 60 -1.80 0.11 23.09
C LEU A 60 -2.29 -0.97 24.04
N SER A 61 -3.44 -1.54 23.75
CA SER A 61 -3.86 -2.80 24.38
C SER A 61 -2.87 -3.92 24.04
N GLY A 62 -2.68 -4.87 24.96
CA GLY A 62 -1.76 -6.00 24.73
C GLY A 62 -2.01 -6.73 23.40
N PRO A 63 -3.26 -7.08 23.05
CA PRO A 63 -3.58 -7.71 21.77
C PRO A 63 -3.24 -6.82 20.55
N ALA A 64 -3.51 -5.51 20.59
CA ALA A 64 -3.20 -4.60 19.49
C ALA A 64 -1.68 -4.45 19.29
N TRP A 65 -0.95 -4.34 20.40
CA TRP A 65 0.52 -4.30 20.39
C TRP A 65 1.10 -5.60 19.83
N ALA A 66 0.61 -6.75 20.29
CA ALA A 66 1.08 -8.06 19.85
C ALA A 66 0.80 -8.27 18.34
N LEU A 67 -0.44 -8.03 17.87
CA LEU A 67 -0.79 -8.23 16.47
C LEU A 67 0.03 -7.31 15.56
N THR A 68 0.17 -6.01 15.90
CA THR A 68 0.98 -5.08 15.12
C THR A 68 2.44 -5.53 15.04
N SER A 69 3.03 -5.96 16.16
CA SER A 69 4.41 -6.42 16.21
C SER A 69 4.63 -7.72 15.43
N VAL A 70 3.69 -8.66 15.51
CA VAL A 70 3.78 -9.93 14.77
C VAL A 70 3.64 -9.70 13.26
N LEU A 71 2.74 -8.82 12.83
CA LEU A 71 2.62 -8.47 11.41
C LEU A 71 3.89 -7.79 10.89
N PHE A 72 4.52 -6.92 11.69
CA PHE A 72 5.84 -6.39 11.36
C PHE A 72 6.91 -7.50 11.30
N CYS A 73 6.97 -8.37 12.29
CA CYS A 73 7.95 -9.47 12.31
C CYS A 73 7.77 -10.42 11.13
N SER A 74 6.54 -10.66 10.66
CA SER A 74 6.31 -11.50 9.48
C SER A 74 6.86 -10.91 8.17
N TYR A 75 7.11 -9.60 8.14
CA TYR A 75 7.80 -8.89 7.07
C TYR A 75 9.32 -8.82 7.32
N TRP A 76 9.72 -8.32 8.47
CA TRP A 76 11.10 -7.96 8.79
C TRP A 76 12.01 -9.15 9.12
N LEU A 77 11.49 -10.18 9.83
CA LEU A 77 12.32 -11.34 10.20
C LEU A 77 12.88 -12.10 9.00
N PRO A 78 12.10 -12.38 7.94
CA PRO A 78 12.65 -12.94 6.70
C PRO A 78 13.70 -12.05 6.04
N GLU A 79 13.50 -10.73 6.05
CA GLU A 79 14.47 -9.77 5.53
C GLU A 79 15.81 -9.88 6.27
N LEU A 80 15.77 -9.92 7.61
CA LEU A 80 16.96 -10.10 8.43
C LEU A 80 17.63 -11.47 8.20
N LEU A 81 16.84 -12.55 8.16
CA LEU A 81 17.38 -13.90 7.98
C LEU A 81 18.01 -14.08 6.61
N SER A 82 17.40 -13.56 5.55
CA SER A 82 17.93 -13.61 4.19
C SER A 82 19.23 -12.82 4.03
N ALA A 83 19.44 -11.80 4.87
CA ALA A 83 20.62 -10.95 4.79
C ALA A 83 21.94 -11.70 5.11
N PHE A 84 21.89 -12.81 5.87
CA PHE A 84 23.09 -13.57 6.21
C PHE A 84 23.71 -14.34 5.04
N ASP A 85 22.90 -14.65 4.02
CA ASP A 85 23.32 -15.40 2.82
C ASP A 85 23.01 -14.62 1.53
N ALA A 86 22.83 -13.31 1.66
CA ALA A 86 22.51 -12.43 0.56
C ALA A 86 23.68 -12.23 -0.40
N VAL A 87 23.41 -12.00 -1.68
CA VAL A 87 24.39 -11.67 -2.72
C VAL A 87 25.21 -10.42 -2.31
N ASP A 88 24.55 -9.41 -1.75
CA ASP A 88 25.21 -8.27 -1.08
C ASP A 88 24.80 -8.26 0.41
N ARG A 89 25.53 -9.01 1.21
CA ARG A 89 25.27 -9.15 2.65
C ARG A 89 25.33 -7.82 3.41
N ALA A 90 26.29 -6.98 3.09
CA ALA A 90 26.48 -5.71 3.81
C ALA A 90 25.30 -4.77 3.58
N ARG A 91 24.83 -4.70 2.35
CA ARG A 91 23.65 -3.94 1.97
C ARG A 91 22.38 -4.53 2.60
N ALA A 92 22.15 -5.83 2.49
CA ALA A 92 20.95 -6.47 3.04
C ALA A 92 20.87 -6.31 4.57
N LEU A 93 21.96 -6.48 5.32
CA LEU A 93 21.99 -6.22 6.77
C LEU A 93 21.70 -4.76 7.12
N ARG A 94 22.24 -3.82 6.35
CA ARG A 94 21.96 -2.39 6.54
C ARG A 94 20.49 -2.07 6.30
N GLU A 95 19.88 -2.61 5.23
CA GLU A 95 18.47 -2.41 4.92
C GLU A 95 17.57 -2.98 6.04
N ALA A 96 17.83 -4.23 6.48
CA ALA A 96 17.11 -4.83 7.59
C ALA A 96 17.26 -4.01 8.91
N ALA A 97 18.46 -3.49 9.20
CA ALA A 97 18.67 -2.63 10.36
C ALA A 97 17.91 -1.30 10.25
N VAL A 98 17.89 -0.70 9.06
CA VAL A 98 17.17 0.54 8.80
C VAL A 98 15.66 0.32 8.90
N ASP A 99 15.13 -0.81 8.40
CA ASP A 99 13.69 -1.09 8.41
C ASP A 99 13.13 -1.41 9.82
N LEU A 100 13.99 -1.68 10.81
CA LEU A 100 13.57 -1.79 12.21
C LEU A 100 12.89 -0.50 12.74
N ARG A 101 13.19 0.67 12.15
CA ARG A 101 12.53 1.95 12.46
C ARG A 101 11.02 1.94 12.23
N TYR A 102 10.51 1.05 11.36
CA TYR A 102 9.09 0.92 11.15
C TYR A 102 8.35 0.46 12.41
N LEU A 103 8.90 -0.46 13.18
CA LEU A 103 8.19 -1.06 14.31
C LEU A 103 7.61 -0.05 15.32
N PRO A 104 8.39 0.88 15.89
CA PRO A 104 7.82 1.88 16.79
C PRO A 104 6.87 2.86 16.09
N PHE A 105 7.10 3.17 14.80
CA PHE A 105 6.15 3.96 14.02
C PHE A 105 4.82 3.22 13.82
N LEU A 106 4.83 1.90 13.61
CA LEU A 106 3.61 1.10 13.47
C LEU A 106 2.80 1.04 14.78
N TRP A 107 3.45 1.05 15.94
CA TRP A 107 2.74 1.21 17.22
C TRP A 107 2.04 2.57 17.32
N LEU A 108 2.67 3.65 16.84
CA LEU A 108 2.03 4.95 16.71
C LEU A 108 0.83 4.90 15.77
N VAL A 109 0.98 4.27 14.60
CA VAL A 109 -0.09 4.11 13.62
C VAL A 109 -1.27 3.34 14.21
N ALA A 110 -1.01 2.22 14.91
CA ALA A 110 -2.04 1.47 15.60
C ALA A 110 -2.72 2.30 16.70
N ALA A 111 -1.95 3.11 17.45
CA ALA A 111 -2.50 4.01 18.46
C ALA A 111 -3.37 5.12 17.86
N ALA A 112 -3.06 5.59 16.65
CA ALA A 112 -3.86 6.60 15.94
C ALA A 112 -5.29 6.16 15.64
N VAL A 113 -5.58 4.85 15.66
CA VAL A 113 -6.91 4.29 15.36
C VAL A 113 -7.48 3.44 16.51
N ALA A 114 -6.81 3.43 17.66
CA ALA A 114 -7.17 2.63 18.81
C ALA A 114 -8.43 3.11 19.54
N ASP A 115 -8.87 4.35 19.29
CA ASP A 115 -10.11 4.91 19.84
C ASP A 115 -10.98 5.51 18.72
N ALA A 116 -12.25 5.79 19.04
CA ALA A 116 -13.23 6.24 18.07
C ALA A 116 -12.90 7.62 17.45
N ARG A 117 -12.32 8.55 18.24
CA ARG A 117 -11.94 9.89 17.78
C ARG A 117 -10.74 9.81 16.85
N GLY A 118 -9.67 9.16 17.30
CA GLY A 118 -8.43 8.99 16.53
C GLY A 118 -8.71 8.28 15.19
N ARG A 119 -9.49 7.20 15.22
CA ARG A 119 -9.92 6.48 14.03
C ARG A 119 -10.72 7.34 13.06
N ARG A 120 -11.65 8.18 13.56
CA ARG A 120 -12.43 9.10 12.72
C ARG A 120 -11.51 10.10 12.03
N ILE A 121 -10.54 10.69 12.77
CA ILE A 121 -9.57 11.65 12.22
C ILE A 121 -8.66 10.96 11.21
N THR A 122 -8.09 9.79 11.54
CA THR A 122 -7.15 9.09 10.67
C THR A 122 -7.81 8.60 9.38
N PHE A 123 -8.94 7.87 9.47
CA PHE A 123 -9.61 7.36 8.28
C PHE A 123 -10.28 8.46 7.45
N GLY A 124 -10.86 9.47 8.12
CA GLY A 124 -11.40 10.64 7.44
C GLY A 124 -10.32 11.45 6.74
N GLY A 125 -9.17 11.64 7.39
CA GLY A 125 -8.02 12.33 6.82
C GLY A 125 -7.40 11.57 5.64
N LEU A 126 -7.25 10.24 5.73
CA LEU A 126 -6.82 9.42 4.59
C LEU A 126 -7.80 9.53 3.42
N GLY A 127 -9.11 9.49 3.70
CA GLY A 127 -10.14 9.71 2.69
C GLY A 127 -10.06 11.11 2.05
N ALA A 128 -9.77 12.14 2.84
CA ALA A 128 -9.59 13.52 2.36
C ALA A 128 -8.32 13.65 1.50
N ILE A 129 -7.20 13.00 1.87
CA ILE A 129 -5.98 12.96 1.05
C ILE A 129 -6.27 12.31 -0.31
N VAL A 130 -6.95 11.16 -0.32
CA VAL A 130 -7.36 10.48 -1.57
C VAL A 130 -8.24 11.40 -2.41
N ALA A 131 -9.22 12.07 -1.81
CA ALA A 131 -10.10 13.00 -2.53
C ALA A 131 -9.32 14.18 -3.11
N LEU A 132 -8.40 14.79 -2.34
CA LEU A 132 -7.55 15.89 -2.78
C LEU A 132 -6.65 15.47 -3.96
N TRP A 133 -5.99 14.32 -3.86
CA TRP A 133 -5.15 13.81 -4.94
C TRP A 133 -5.95 13.42 -6.18
N THR A 134 -7.20 12.95 -5.99
CA THR A 134 -8.11 12.67 -7.10
C THR A 134 -8.51 13.97 -7.81
N VAL A 135 -8.86 15.02 -7.07
CA VAL A 135 -9.21 16.33 -7.65
C VAL A 135 -8.03 16.95 -8.39
N ASP A 136 -6.82 16.91 -7.80
CA ASP A 136 -5.59 17.38 -8.44
C ASP A 136 -5.29 16.63 -9.77
N ALA A 137 -5.45 15.32 -9.75
CA ALA A 137 -5.25 14.51 -10.95
C ALA A 137 -6.32 14.77 -12.02
N LEU A 138 -7.57 15.03 -11.65
CA LEU A 138 -8.62 15.45 -12.57
C LEU A 138 -8.32 16.84 -13.13
N ALA A 139 -7.81 17.77 -12.32
CA ALA A 139 -7.32 19.06 -12.79
C ALA A 139 -6.19 18.88 -13.80
N GLN A 140 -5.21 18.02 -13.52
CA GLN A 140 -4.15 17.69 -14.48
C GLN A 140 -4.70 17.11 -15.79
N ALA A 141 -5.71 16.24 -15.72
CA ALA A 141 -6.32 15.67 -16.93
C ALA A 141 -6.99 16.74 -17.81
N LEU A 142 -7.51 17.82 -17.22
CA LEU A 142 -8.18 18.90 -17.92
C LEU A 142 -7.23 20.02 -18.39
N THR A 143 -6.20 20.33 -17.59
CA THR A 143 -5.31 21.50 -17.81
C THR A 143 -3.91 21.11 -18.30
N GLY A 144 -3.58 19.82 -18.26
CA GLY A 144 -2.23 19.32 -18.57
C GLY A 144 -1.25 19.41 -17.40
N THR A 145 -1.61 20.08 -16.30
CA THR A 145 -0.69 20.34 -15.19
C THR A 145 -1.32 19.97 -13.85
N SER A 146 -0.53 19.36 -12.93
CA SER A 146 -0.95 19.10 -11.55
C SER A 146 -0.59 20.30 -10.66
N PRO A 147 -1.57 21.05 -10.14
CA PRO A 147 -1.30 22.19 -9.27
C PRO A 147 -0.55 21.81 -8.00
N LEU A 148 -0.90 20.67 -7.39
CA LEU A 148 -0.23 20.22 -6.15
C LEU A 148 1.22 19.82 -6.41
N PHE A 149 1.51 19.09 -7.50
CA PHE A 149 2.89 18.72 -7.83
C PHE A 149 3.76 19.96 -7.99
N TRP A 150 3.34 20.90 -8.82
CA TRP A 150 4.13 22.12 -9.09
C TRP A 150 4.25 23.02 -7.86
N GLY A 151 3.22 23.05 -7.01
CA GLY A 151 3.31 23.77 -5.73
C GLY A 151 4.36 23.16 -4.80
N ILE A 152 4.38 21.83 -4.64
CA ILE A 152 5.35 21.11 -3.80
C ILE A 152 6.76 21.20 -4.41
N ASP A 153 6.87 21.05 -5.74
CA ASP A 153 8.15 21.15 -6.46
C ASP A 153 8.78 22.53 -6.27
N GLY A 154 7.99 23.62 -6.45
CA GLY A 154 8.44 24.98 -6.21
C GLY A 154 8.92 25.22 -4.76
N ILE A 155 8.21 24.69 -3.77
CA ILE A 155 8.63 24.77 -2.36
C ILE A 155 9.94 24.00 -2.16
N LYS A 156 10.05 22.77 -2.67
CA LYS A 156 11.27 21.97 -2.55
C LYS A 156 12.44 22.65 -3.24
N GLN A 157 12.25 23.19 -4.45
CA GLN A 157 13.28 23.90 -5.18
C GLN A 157 13.75 25.16 -4.43
N ALA A 158 12.83 25.91 -3.83
CA ALA A 158 13.17 27.06 -2.99
C ALA A 158 13.96 26.70 -1.74
N LEU A 159 13.69 25.53 -1.13
CA LEU A 159 14.34 25.08 0.09
C LEU A 159 15.68 24.35 -0.14
N SER A 160 15.79 23.58 -1.22
CA SER A 160 16.93 22.68 -1.46
C SER A 160 17.71 22.98 -2.74
N GLY A 161 17.24 23.88 -3.59
CA GLY A 161 17.84 24.18 -4.90
C GLY A 161 17.61 23.08 -5.96
N HIS A 162 16.91 21.99 -5.61
CA HIS A 162 16.73 20.84 -6.51
C HIS A 162 15.25 20.55 -6.76
N PRO A 163 14.82 20.35 -8.03
CA PRO A 163 13.44 19.97 -8.34
C PRO A 163 13.11 18.58 -7.82
N MET A 164 11.83 18.25 -7.72
CA MET A 164 11.35 16.90 -7.38
C MET A 164 11.59 15.89 -8.50
N CYS A 165 11.60 16.38 -9.74
CA CYS A 165 11.81 15.60 -10.95
C CYS A 165 12.81 16.33 -11.83
N ALA A 166 13.99 15.80 -12.03
CA ALA A 166 15.00 16.42 -12.87
C ALA A 166 14.61 16.37 -14.36
N VAL A 167 15.12 17.34 -15.12
CA VAL A 167 14.93 17.37 -16.57
C VAL A 167 15.54 16.10 -17.17
N GLY A 168 14.73 15.31 -17.89
CA GLY A 168 15.14 14.02 -18.46
C GLY A 168 14.79 12.78 -17.63
N GLU A 169 14.42 12.92 -16.35
CA GLU A 169 13.94 11.82 -15.51
C GLU A 169 12.43 11.55 -15.68
N ALA A 170 11.71 12.48 -16.30
CA ALA A 170 10.29 12.30 -16.56
C ALA A 170 10.06 11.05 -17.43
N ALA A 171 9.14 10.21 -16.97
CA ALA A 171 8.78 9.01 -17.73
C ALA A 171 8.28 9.41 -19.12
N ARG A 172 8.85 8.81 -20.17
CA ARG A 172 8.48 9.04 -21.58
C ARG A 172 7.11 8.45 -21.93
N VAL A 173 6.26 8.19 -20.92
CA VAL A 173 4.96 7.57 -21.07
C VAL A 173 3.92 8.58 -20.64
N ASP A 174 3.02 8.90 -21.56
CA ASP A 174 1.88 9.77 -21.28
C ASP A 174 0.91 9.06 -20.30
N ARG A 175 1.08 9.33 -19.01
CA ARG A 175 0.26 8.81 -17.89
C ARG A 175 -0.03 9.91 -16.90
N LEU A 176 -1.26 9.87 -16.40
CA LEU A 176 -1.66 10.77 -15.33
C LEU A 176 -0.86 10.44 -14.05
N SER A 177 -0.08 11.40 -13.60
CA SER A 177 0.81 11.25 -12.44
C SER A 177 0.34 12.04 -11.20
N GLY A 178 -0.49 13.06 -11.40
CA GLY A 178 -1.03 13.91 -10.33
C GLY A 178 0.08 14.47 -9.44
N VAL A 179 -0.22 14.58 -8.17
CA VAL A 179 0.67 15.08 -7.13
C VAL A 179 2.01 14.34 -7.01
N LEU A 180 2.10 13.09 -7.47
CA LEU A 180 3.36 12.32 -7.43
C LEU A 180 4.37 12.74 -8.52
N GLY A 181 3.90 13.45 -9.54
CA GLY A 181 4.73 14.01 -10.60
C GLY A 181 5.20 13.03 -11.68
N PRO A 182 5.76 13.55 -12.77
CA PRO A 182 6.07 12.79 -13.98
C PRO A 182 7.17 11.72 -13.79
N CYS A 183 8.00 11.85 -12.77
CA CYS A 183 9.03 10.86 -12.43
C CYS A 183 8.46 9.68 -11.61
N ASN A 184 7.22 9.76 -11.14
CA ASN A 184 6.64 8.78 -10.21
C ASN A 184 5.25 8.32 -10.67
N LEU A 185 5.19 7.29 -11.47
CA LEU A 185 3.95 6.78 -12.07
C LEU A 185 3.12 5.85 -11.14
N LYS A 186 3.22 6.02 -9.82
CA LYS A 186 2.54 5.16 -8.84
C LYS A 186 1.12 5.62 -8.49
N LEU A 187 0.66 6.79 -8.99
CA LEU A 187 -0.61 7.39 -8.57
C LEU A 187 -1.78 6.41 -8.62
N GLY A 188 -1.98 5.72 -9.75
CA GLY A 188 -3.12 4.84 -9.94
C GLY A 188 -3.21 3.73 -8.90
N ILE A 189 -2.09 3.08 -8.57
CA ILE A 189 -2.09 1.98 -7.60
C ILE A 189 -2.18 2.48 -6.16
N VAL A 190 -1.60 3.65 -5.86
CA VAL A 190 -1.73 4.28 -4.54
C VAL A 190 -3.18 4.68 -4.28
N LEU A 191 -3.82 5.31 -5.25
CA LEU A 191 -5.24 5.66 -5.15
C LEU A 191 -6.12 4.41 -5.05
N ALA A 192 -5.86 3.38 -5.84
CA ALA A 192 -6.60 2.11 -5.74
C ALA A 192 -6.47 1.51 -4.33
N SER A 193 -5.24 1.45 -3.77
CA SER A 193 -4.97 0.89 -2.44
C SER A 193 -5.63 1.70 -1.30
N LEU A 194 -5.63 3.03 -1.38
CA LEU A 194 -6.18 3.91 -0.34
C LEU A 194 -7.66 4.28 -0.54
N SER A 195 -8.24 4.02 -1.73
CA SER A 195 -9.63 4.37 -2.05
C SER A 195 -10.67 3.84 -1.06
N PRO A 196 -10.50 2.69 -0.37
CA PRO A 196 -11.46 2.24 0.63
C PRO A 196 -11.78 3.31 1.68
N PHE A 197 -10.78 4.10 2.11
CA PHE A 197 -11.00 5.16 3.10
C PHE A 197 -11.92 6.27 2.57
N ALA A 198 -11.73 6.70 1.32
CA ALA A 198 -12.58 7.70 0.68
C ALA A 198 -13.99 7.16 0.38
N LEU A 199 -14.10 5.95 -0.17
CA LEU A 199 -15.38 5.33 -0.52
C LEU A 199 -16.27 5.10 0.71
N TYR A 200 -15.70 4.57 1.80
CA TYR A 200 -16.46 4.39 3.04
C TYR A 200 -16.80 5.72 3.73
N ALA A 201 -15.92 6.73 3.66
CA ALA A 201 -16.22 8.06 4.18
C ALA A 201 -17.38 8.71 3.41
N ALA A 202 -17.34 8.67 2.08
CA ALA A 202 -18.40 9.18 1.21
C ALA A 202 -19.72 8.43 1.42
N ALA A 203 -19.69 7.09 1.51
CA ALA A 203 -20.86 6.27 1.80
C ALA A 203 -21.50 6.61 3.15
N ARG A 204 -20.68 6.84 4.19
CA ARG A 204 -21.19 7.23 5.52
C ARG A 204 -21.83 8.61 5.55
N ARG A 205 -21.34 9.54 4.72
CA ARG A 205 -21.83 10.93 4.71
C ARG A 205 -23.04 11.13 3.78
N PHE A 206 -23.05 10.46 2.62
CA PHE A 206 -23.99 10.69 1.54
C PHE A 206 -24.65 9.40 1.00
N GLY A 207 -24.54 8.29 1.73
CA GLY A 207 -25.11 7.00 1.34
C GLY A 207 -24.55 6.44 0.04
N SER A 208 -25.38 5.71 -0.69
CA SER A 208 -24.99 5.09 -1.97
C SER A 208 -24.57 6.09 -3.05
N VAL A 209 -25.17 7.27 -3.07
CA VAL A 209 -24.83 8.34 -4.02
C VAL A 209 -23.41 8.83 -3.78
N GLY A 210 -23.03 9.08 -2.51
CA GLY A 210 -21.67 9.47 -2.17
C GLY A 210 -20.64 8.42 -2.55
N TRP A 211 -20.96 7.13 -2.33
CA TRP A 211 -20.09 6.04 -2.77
C TRP A 211 -19.92 6.03 -4.29
N LEU A 212 -21.00 6.16 -5.06
CA LEU A 212 -20.98 6.17 -6.53
C LEU A 212 -20.13 7.33 -7.08
N LEU A 213 -20.33 8.55 -6.56
CA LEU A 213 -19.58 9.73 -7.00
C LEU A 213 -18.09 9.58 -6.70
N ALA A 214 -17.74 9.14 -5.49
CA ALA A 214 -16.34 8.89 -5.13
C ALA A 214 -15.73 7.76 -5.97
N ALA A 215 -16.49 6.68 -6.22
CA ALA A 215 -16.07 5.57 -7.06
C ALA A 215 -15.84 6.01 -8.51
N ALA A 216 -16.72 6.82 -9.07
CA ALA A 216 -16.53 7.35 -10.42
C ALA A 216 -15.31 8.28 -10.51
N ALA A 217 -15.16 9.23 -9.59
CA ALA A 217 -14.05 10.18 -9.61
C ALA A 217 -12.68 9.48 -9.49
N VAL A 218 -12.52 8.60 -8.49
CA VAL A 218 -11.27 7.82 -8.32
C VAL A 218 -11.07 6.88 -9.51
N GLY A 219 -12.14 6.25 -10.02
CA GLY A 219 -12.10 5.33 -11.16
C GLY A 219 -11.55 5.99 -12.43
N VAL A 220 -12.01 7.18 -12.76
CA VAL A 220 -11.49 7.96 -13.91
C VAL A 220 -9.99 8.19 -13.77
N VAL A 221 -9.53 8.64 -12.60
CA VAL A 221 -8.09 8.87 -12.37
C VAL A 221 -7.28 7.58 -12.47
N VAL A 222 -7.76 6.48 -11.87
CA VAL A 222 -7.09 5.18 -11.94
C VAL A 222 -6.99 4.67 -13.38
N LEU A 223 -8.02 4.88 -14.20
CA LEU A 223 -8.01 4.54 -15.63
C LEU A 223 -6.98 5.36 -16.39
N LEU A 224 -6.97 6.69 -16.21
CA LEU A 224 -6.06 7.61 -16.90
C LEU A 224 -4.60 7.44 -16.43
N ALA A 225 -4.36 7.08 -15.16
CA ALA A 225 -3.04 6.70 -14.68
C ALA A 225 -2.47 5.45 -15.36
N GLY A 226 -3.30 4.64 -16.02
CA GLY A 226 -2.92 3.67 -17.05
C GLY A 226 -2.13 2.46 -16.55
N ALA A 227 -2.13 2.16 -15.25
CA ALA A 227 -1.51 0.97 -14.69
C ALA A 227 -2.56 -0.17 -14.61
N ARG A 228 -2.42 -1.22 -15.42
CA ARG A 228 -3.37 -2.36 -15.46
C ARG A 228 -3.57 -3.02 -14.09
N ALA A 229 -2.49 -3.16 -13.31
CA ALA A 229 -2.58 -3.66 -11.95
C ALA A 229 -3.47 -2.77 -11.06
N ALA A 230 -3.43 -1.44 -11.25
CA ALA A 230 -4.31 -0.52 -10.53
C ALA A 230 -5.79 -0.71 -10.93
N TRP A 231 -6.07 -1.00 -12.20
CA TRP A 231 -7.44 -1.29 -12.66
C TRP A 231 -8.01 -2.53 -11.97
N LEU A 232 -7.22 -3.63 -11.92
CA LEU A 232 -7.60 -4.85 -11.22
C LEU A 232 -7.79 -4.61 -9.72
N THR A 233 -6.82 -3.97 -9.07
CA THR A 233 -6.88 -3.63 -7.64
C THR A 233 -8.12 -2.78 -7.32
N TYR A 234 -8.39 -1.78 -8.15
CA TYR A 234 -9.55 -0.92 -7.97
C TYR A 234 -10.87 -1.64 -8.25
N GLY A 235 -10.91 -2.51 -9.26
CA GLY A 235 -12.05 -3.39 -9.53
C GLY A 235 -12.42 -4.26 -8.31
N LEU A 236 -11.42 -4.81 -7.62
CA LEU A 236 -11.60 -5.55 -6.36
C LEU A 236 -12.13 -4.65 -5.24
N VAL A 237 -11.63 -3.40 -5.13
CA VAL A 237 -12.17 -2.43 -4.16
C VAL A 237 -13.64 -2.16 -4.43
N LEU A 238 -14.02 -1.89 -5.69
CA LEU A 238 -15.41 -1.65 -6.08
C LEU A 238 -16.29 -2.87 -5.78
N LEU A 239 -15.82 -4.07 -6.12
CA LEU A 239 -16.56 -5.31 -5.86
C LEU A 239 -16.81 -5.49 -4.36
N LEU A 240 -15.76 -5.45 -3.54
CA LEU A 240 -15.82 -5.79 -2.11
C LEU A 240 -16.47 -4.68 -1.26
N SER A 241 -16.30 -3.40 -1.62
CA SER A 241 -16.97 -2.28 -0.95
C SER A 241 -18.41 -2.08 -1.46
N GLY A 242 -18.59 -2.13 -2.78
CA GLY A 242 -19.87 -1.85 -3.43
C GLY A 242 -20.93 -2.89 -3.12
N TRP A 243 -20.56 -4.16 -3.02
CA TRP A 243 -21.52 -5.20 -2.62
C TRP A 243 -22.26 -4.85 -1.31
N ARG A 244 -21.54 -4.30 -0.34
CA ARG A 244 -22.13 -3.95 0.96
C ARG A 244 -22.94 -2.65 0.94
N VAL A 245 -22.51 -1.68 0.11
CA VAL A 245 -23.16 -0.36 0.05
C VAL A 245 -24.37 -0.36 -0.87
N LEU A 246 -24.25 -1.03 -2.02
CA LEU A 246 -25.27 -1.01 -3.08
C LEU A 246 -26.13 -2.28 -3.13
N GLY A 247 -25.59 -3.40 -2.65
CA GLY A 247 -26.11 -4.73 -2.91
C GLY A 247 -25.77 -5.23 -4.31
N TRP A 248 -25.95 -6.55 -4.56
CA TRP A 248 -25.49 -7.22 -5.77
C TRP A 248 -26.07 -6.67 -7.08
N LYS A 249 -27.39 -6.41 -7.12
CA LYS A 249 -28.07 -5.96 -8.36
C LYS A 249 -27.57 -4.60 -8.83
N ARG A 250 -27.45 -3.63 -7.92
CA ARG A 250 -26.96 -2.28 -8.26
C ARG A 250 -25.48 -2.29 -8.59
N LEU A 251 -24.71 -3.13 -7.90
CA LEU A 251 -23.29 -3.29 -8.19
C LEU A 251 -23.05 -3.85 -9.59
N LEU A 252 -23.83 -4.85 -10.02
CA LEU A 252 -23.77 -5.36 -11.39
C LEU A 252 -24.04 -4.24 -12.40
N GLY A 253 -25.03 -3.39 -12.13
CA GLY A 253 -25.29 -2.19 -12.93
C GLY A 253 -24.06 -1.27 -13.03
N VAL A 254 -23.36 -1.02 -11.91
CA VAL A 254 -22.12 -0.22 -11.92
C VAL A 254 -21.06 -0.82 -12.82
N PHE A 255 -20.85 -2.14 -12.78
CA PHE A 255 -19.87 -2.81 -13.65
C PHE A 255 -20.28 -2.76 -15.12
N VAL A 256 -21.57 -2.95 -15.45
CA VAL A 256 -22.08 -2.85 -16.83
C VAL A 256 -21.90 -1.44 -17.37
N PHE A 257 -22.36 -0.43 -16.63
CA PHE A 257 -22.19 0.97 -17.03
C PHE A 257 -20.70 1.38 -17.10
N GLY A 258 -19.89 0.89 -16.16
CA GLY A 258 -18.43 1.11 -16.19
C GLY A 258 -17.79 0.51 -17.44
N ALA A 259 -18.16 -0.71 -17.84
CA ALA A 259 -17.69 -1.34 -19.05
C ALA A 259 -18.11 -0.59 -20.32
N LEU A 260 -19.37 -0.13 -20.37
CA LEU A 260 -19.88 0.69 -21.49
C LEU A 260 -19.14 2.04 -21.57
N ALA A 261 -18.96 2.71 -20.43
CA ALA A 261 -18.21 3.97 -20.37
C ALA A 261 -16.74 3.77 -20.79
N LEU A 262 -16.11 2.68 -20.36
CA LEU A 262 -14.74 2.32 -20.77
C LEU A 262 -14.67 2.07 -22.29
N GLY A 263 -15.65 1.36 -22.87
CA GLY A 263 -15.74 1.15 -24.30
C GLY A 263 -15.89 2.46 -25.09
N LEU A 264 -16.74 3.37 -24.62
CA LEU A 264 -16.95 4.68 -25.23
C LEU A 264 -15.67 5.55 -25.12
N LEU A 265 -15.02 5.58 -23.97
CA LEU A 265 -13.74 6.27 -23.77
C LEU A 265 -12.65 5.68 -24.67
N ALA A 266 -12.58 4.37 -24.83
CA ALA A 266 -11.63 3.72 -25.72
C ALA A 266 -11.87 4.06 -27.21
N ALA A 267 -13.13 4.34 -27.60
CA ALA A 267 -13.45 4.79 -28.96
C ALA A 267 -12.95 6.22 -29.23
N THR A 268 -12.90 7.07 -28.19
CA THR A 268 -12.55 8.50 -28.32
C THR A 268 -11.10 8.82 -27.91
N VAL A 269 -10.48 8.01 -27.05
CA VAL A 269 -9.12 8.22 -26.51
C VAL A 269 -8.17 7.17 -27.06
N PRO A 270 -7.32 7.50 -28.08
CA PRO A 270 -6.42 6.54 -28.74
C PRO A 270 -5.49 5.79 -27.76
N GLN A 271 -4.94 6.48 -26.76
CA GLN A 271 -4.04 5.90 -25.77
C GLN A 271 -4.72 4.81 -24.94
N LEU A 272 -6.00 5.01 -24.59
CA LEU A 272 -6.77 4.01 -23.83
C LEU A 272 -7.10 2.80 -24.70
N ARG A 273 -7.48 3.05 -25.97
CA ARG A 273 -7.73 1.97 -26.96
C ARG A 273 -6.49 1.09 -27.16
N GLU A 274 -5.33 1.69 -27.34
CA GLU A 274 -4.06 0.95 -27.49
C GLU A 274 -3.74 0.11 -26.25
N ARG A 275 -3.95 0.65 -25.05
CA ARG A 275 -3.73 -0.08 -23.79
C ARG A 275 -4.69 -1.26 -23.62
N LEU A 276 -5.96 -1.10 -23.99
CA LEU A 276 -6.94 -2.19 -23.97
C LEU A 276 -6.60 -3.24 -25.03
N ALA A 277 -6.21 -2.83 -26.24
CA ALA A 277 -5.73 -3.74 -27.28
C ALA A 277 -4.53 -4.57 -26.81
N ARG A 278 -3.52 -3.92 -26.21
CA ARG A 278 -2.37 -4.63 -25.62
C ARG A 278 -2.79 -5.61 -24.51
N THR A 279 -3.83 -5.29 -23.74
CA THR A 279 -4.35 -6.19 -22.70
C THR A 279 -5.07 -7.40 -23.32
N ALA A 280 -5.72 -7.20 -24.48
CA ALA A 280 -6.39 -8.29 -25.21
C ALA A 280 -5.41 -9.34 -25.73
N TYR A 281 -4.15 -9.01 -25.98
CA TYR A 281 -3.11 -10.01 -26.32
C TYR A 281 -2.86 -11.02 -25.19
N ALA A 282 -3.25 -10.74 -23.94
CA ALA A 282 -3.22 -11.74 -22.89
C ALA A 282 -4.16 -12.93 -23.14
N LEU A 283 -5.14 -12.77 -24.03
CA LEU A 283 -6.06 -13.83 -24.46
C LEU A 283 -5.54 -14.60 -25.69
N SER A 284 -4.44 -14.17 -26.32
CA SER A 284 -3.80 -14.91 -27.40
C SER A 284 -3.17 -16.19 -26.86
N ALA A 285 -3.22 -17.27 -27.65
CA ALA A 285 -2.58 -18.55 -27.28
C ALA A 285 -1.05 -18.53 -27.51
N ASP A 286 -0.50 -17.39 -27.93
CA ASP A 286 0.92 -17.21 -28.24
C ASP A 286 1.68 -16.63 -27.05
N GLN A 287 2.87 -17.18 -26.76
CA GLN A 287 3.72 -16.74 -25.66
C GLN A 287 4.20 -15.29 -25.83
N ASP A 288 4.51 -14.86 -27.06
CA ASP A 288 4.95 -13.50 -27.36
C ASP A 288 3.83 -12.49 -27.11
N GLY A 289 2.59 -12.83 -27.45
CA GLY A 289 1.43 -12.01 -27.16
C GLY A 289 1.17 -11.88 -25.65
N VAL A 290 1.33 -12.97 -24.90
CA VAL A 290 1.21 -12.96 -23.44
C VAL A 290 2.31 -12.10 -22.81
N ASP A 291 3.56 -12.21 -23.26
CA ASP A 291 4.67 -11.40 -22.74
C ASP A 291 4.48 -9.91 -23.08
N LEU A 292 4.02 -9.59 -24.28
CA LEU A 292 3.66 -8.21 -24.66
C LEU A 292 2.54 -7.65 -23.74
N ALA A 293 1.51 -8.47 -23.47
CA ALA A 293 0.45 -8.10 -22.54
C ALA A 293 0.97 -7.90 -21.11
N LEU A 294 1.94 -8.67 -20.68
CA LEU A 294 2.56 -8.57 -19.36
C LEU A 294 3.72 -7.57 -19.30
N SER A 295 4.07 -6.92 -20.41
CA SER A 295 5.16 -5.93 -20.51
C SER A 295 6.53 -6.52 -20.08
N GLY A 296 6.89 -7.69 -20.57
CA GLY A 296 8.17 -8.36 -20.32
C GLY A 296 8.28 -9.02 -18.94
N ARG A 297 7.16 -9.20 -18.22
CA ARG A 297 7.21 -9.78 -16.88
C ARG A 297 7.46 -11.28 -16.86
N THR A 298 7.16 -12.00 -17.94
CA THR A 298 7.47 -13.43 -18.04
C THR A 298 8.97 -13.69 -17.88
N ARG A 299 9.82 -12.85 -18.49
CA ARG A 299 11.27 -12.86 -18.33
C ARG A 299 11.68 -12.60 -16.87
N ILE A 300 11.08 -11.60 -16.22
CA ILE A 300 11.33 -11.28 -14.81
C ILE A 300 10.92 -12.44 -13.89
N TRP A 301 9.77 -13.06 -14.17
CA TRP A 301 9.29 -14.20 -13.38
C TRP A 301 10.15 -15.46 -13.60
N GLY A 302 10.67 -15.67 -14.81
CA GLY A 302 11.66 -16.71 -15.09
C GLY A 302 12.91 -16.54 -14.25
N ALA A 303 13.45 -15.32 -14.17
CA ALA A 303 14.59 -14.99 -13.32
C ALA A 303 14.27 -15.18 -11.82
N ALA A 304 13.09 -14.76 -11.37
CA ALA A 304 12.65 -14.99 -9.98
C ALA A 304 12.62 -16.47 -9.60
N LEU A 305 12.12 -17.34 -10.51
CA LEU A 305 12.10 -18.78 -10.29
C LEU A 305 13.50 -19.40 -10.31
N CYS A 306 14.40 -18.91 -11.17
CA CYS A 306 15.82 -19.30 -11.14
C CYS A 306 16.44 -18.99 -9.78
N MET A 307 16.30 -17.77 -9.27
CA MET A 307 16.81 -17.35 -7.95
C MET A 307 16.23 -18.21 -6.82
N ALA A 308 14.91 -18.44 -6.84
CA ALA A 308 14.23 -19.28 -5.84
C ALA A 308 14.69 -20.74 -5.85
N ARG A 309 15.06 -21.28 -7.01
CA ARG A 309 15.65 -22.63 -7.12
C ARG A 309 17.09 -22.69 -6.66
N ALA A 310 17.88 -21.64 -6.94
CA ALA A 310 19.27 -21.55 -6.52
C ALA A 310 19.38 -21.33 -4.99
N HIS A 311 18.49 -20.56 -4.41
CA HIS A 311 18.47 -20.19 -2.98
C HIS A 311 17.11 -20.48 -2.34
N PRO A 312 16.70 -21.77 -2.19
CA PRO A 312 15.30 -22.11 -1.85
C PRO A 312 14.91 -21.73 -0.43
N LEU A 313 15.83 -21.71 0.53
CA LEU A 313 15.49 -21.50 1.94
C LEU A 313 15.33 -20.02 2.30
N ASN A 314 16.29 -19.18 1.95
CA ASN A 314 16.40 -17.78 2.38
C ASN A 314 16.55 -16.78 1.22
N GLY A 315 16.47 -17.23 -0.05
CA GLY A 315 16.51 -16.38 -1.22
C GLY A 315 17.89 -15.71 -1.44
N VAL A 316 17.92 -14.71 -2.32
CA VAL A 316 19.14 -13.95 -2.67
C VAL A 316 19.39 -12.74 -1.75
N GLY A 317 18.59 -12.58 -0.72
CA GLY A 317 18.57 -11.42 0.17
C GLY A 317 17.53 -10.37 -0.25
N ALA A 318 16.88 -9.73 0.74
CA ALA A 318 15.93 -8.66 0.49
C ALA A 318 16.56 -7.54 -0.33
N ARG A 319 15.86 -7.07 -1.37
CA ARG A 319 16.35 -6.11 -2.39
C ARG A 319 17.58 -6.58 -3.21
N GLY A 320 17.96 -7.86 -3.09
CA GLY A 320 19.04 -8.49 -3.84
C GLY A 320 18.65 -8.92 -5.26
N PHE A 321 17.35 -8.86 -5.60
CA PHE A 321 16.84 -9.29 -6.90
C PHE A 321 17.63 -8.69 -8.06
N ARG A 322 17.86 -7.37 -8.05
CA ARG A 322 18.57 -6.66 -9.12
C ARG A 322 20.02 -7.11 -9.30
N ASP A 323 20.66 -7.50 -8.21
CA ASP A 323 22.07 -7.91 -8.20
C ASP A 323 22.21 -9.36 -8.68
N ALA A 324 21.21 -10.22 -8.40
CA ALA A 324 21.13 -11.60 -8.86
C ALA A 324 20.55 -11.74 -10.28
N PHE A 325 19.83 -10.73 -10.79
CA PHE A 325 19.12 -10.79 -12.06
C PHE A 325 20.00 -11.17 -13.25
N PRO A 326 21.22 -10.58 -13.44
CA PRO A 326 22.06 -10.90 -14.59
C PRO A 326 22.45 -12.39 -14.69
N ALA A 327 22.60 -13.05 -13.56
CA ALA A 327 22.96 -14.49 -13.50
C ALA A 327 21.74 -15.40 -13.78
N CYS A 328 20.52 -14.92 -13.57
CA CYS A 328 19.29 -15.66 -13.74
C CYS A 328 18.44 -15.18 -14.92
N ASP A 329 18.92 -14.25 -15.73
CA ASP A 329 18.20 -13.74 -16.89
C ASP A 329 18.05 -14.83 -17.97
N PRO A 330 16.84 -15.26 -18.32
CA PRO A 330 16.65 -16.33 -19.30
C PRO A 330 17.07 -15.98 -20.73
N VAL A 331 17.18 -14.66 -21.05
CA VAL A 331 17.51 -14.19 -22.42
C VAL A 331 18.43 -12.96 -22.36
N PRO A 332 19.66 -13.08 -21.82
CA PRO A 332 20.54 -11.95 -21.52
C PRO A 332 20.96 -11.13 -22.75
N THR A 333 20.90 -11.72 -23.95
CA THR A 333 21.29 -11.04 -25.20
C THR A 333 20.18 -10.19 -25.81
N GLN A 334 18.94 -10.33 -25.34
CA GLN A 334 17.80 -9.58 -25.90
C GLN A 334 17.58 -8.26 -25.13
N PRO A 335 17.19 -7.18 -25.83
CA PRO A 335 16.82 -5.93 -25.17
C PRO A 335 15.63 -6.16 -24.25
N ALA A 336 15.67 -5.54 -23.07
CA ALA A 336 14.62 -5.69 -22.08
C ALA A 336 13.43 -4.75 -22.38
N ALA A 337 12.21 -5.24 -22.22
CA ALA A 337 10.99 -4.46 -22.43
C ALA A 337 10.84 -3.28 -21.43
N TRP A 338 11.58 -3.28 -20.33
CA TRP A 338 11.58 -2.21 -19.33
C TRP A 338 12.72 -1.18 -19.52
N GLY A 339 13.56 -1.33 -20.55
CA GLY A 339 14.69 -0.43 -20.86
C GLY A 339 16.05 -1.01 -20.49
N THR A 340 16.99 -0.14 -20.13
CA THR A 340 18.36 -0.52 -19.80
C THR A 340 18.49 -0.94 -18.31
N GLY A 341 19.41 -1.86 -18.05
CA GLY A 341 19.73 -2.34 -16.71
C GLY A 341 18.92 -3.55 -16.24
N PRO A 342 19.25 -4.13 -15.08
CA PRO A 342 18.56 -5.30 -14.53
C PRO A 342 17.16 -4.94 -14.04
N ALA A 343 16.25 -5.93 -14.02
CA ALA A 343 14.98 -5.77 -13.36
C ALA A 343 15.19 -5.58 -11.85
N LEU A 344 14.44 -4.64 -11.26
CA LEU A 344 14.66 -4.23 -9.86
C LEU A 344 13.98 -5.15 -8.85
N HIS A 345 12.91 -5.85 -9.23
CA HIS A 345 12.10 -6.72 -8.37
C HIS A 345 11.18 -7.59 -9.24
N ALA A 346 10.56 -8.62 -8.64
CA ALA A 346 9.77 -9.61 -9.38
C ALA A 346 8.42 -9.10 -9.90
N HIS A 347 7.91 -7.95 -9.46
CA HIS A 347 6.59 -7.44 -9.80
C HIS A 347 5.42 -8.39 -9.48
N GLN A 348 5.60 -9.30 -8.54
CA GLN A 348 4.59 -10.23 -8.04
C GLN A 348 5.01 -10.70 -6.65
N ILE A 349 4.16 -10.47 -5.65
CA ILE A 349 4.50 -10.59 -4.23
C ILE A 349 5.04 -11.97 -3.84
N VAL A 350 4.44 -13.05 -4.34
CA VAL A 350 4.87 -14.42 -3.99
C VAL A 350 6.24 -14.72 -4.58
N LEU A 351 6.45 -14.36 -5.84
CA LEU A 351 7.75 -14.55 -6.51
C LEU A 351 8.83 -13.67 -5.91
N GLU A 352 8.49 -12.45 -5.49
CA GLU A 352 9.44 -11.56 -4.83
C GLU A 352 9.86 -12.12 -3.47
N ILE A 353 8.91 -12.55 -2.64
CA ILE A 353 9.21 -13.18 -1.36
C ILE A 353 10.06 -14.45 -1.56
N LEU A 354 9.67 -15.31 -2.51
CA LEU A 354 10.41 -16.55 -2.78
C LEU A 354 11.82 -16.30 -3.32
N SER A 355 12.00 -15.34 -4.22
CA SER A 355 13.31 -15.05 -4.78
C SER A 355 14.24 -14.32 -3.80
N GLU A 356 13.70 -13.39 -3.00
CA GLU A 356 14.50 -12.55 -2.11
C GLU A 356 14.67 -13.15 -0.70
N THR A 357 13.66 -13.84 -0.16
CA THR A 357 13.70 -14.38 1.22
C THR A 357 13.35 -15.87 1.33
N GLY A 358 13.19 -16.55 0.19
CA GLY A 358 13.00 -17.99 0.12
C GLY A 358 11.69 -18.50 0.72
N VAL A 359 11.65 -19.79 0.94
CA VAL A 359 10.50 -20.49 1.56
C VAL A 359 10.29 -20.01 3.00
N LEU A 360 11.35 -19.68 3.74
CA LEU A 360 11.22 -19.13 5.10
C LEU A 360 10.44 -17.81 5.09
N GLY A 361 10.74 -16.91 4.14
CA GLY A 361 9.98 -15.69 3.96
C GLY A 361 8.53 -15.92 3.62
N LEU A 362 8.25 -16.85 2.72
CA LEU A 362 6.87 -17.18 2.34
C LEU A 362 6.10 -17.76 3.52
N LEU A 363 6.69 -18.65 4.33
CA LEU A 363 6.04 -19.19 5.52
C LEU A 363 5.76 -18.11 6.57
N CYS A 364 6.70 -17.20 6.82
CA CYS A 364 6.49 -16.07 7.73
C CYS A 364 5.37 -15.15 7.23
N TRP A 365 5.35 -14.84 5.94
CA TRP A 365 4.29 -14.03 5.33
C TRP A 365 2.91 -14.71 5.46
N LEU A 366 2.82 -16.01 5.12
CA LEU A 366 1.59 -16.79 5.27
C LEU A 366 1.13 -16.87 6.73
N ALA A 367 2.06 -17.01 7.68
CA ALA A 367 1.76 -16.98 9.10
C ALA A 367 1.18 -15.62 9.51
N GLY A 368 1.77 -14.51 9.03
CA GLY A 368 1.22 -13.16 9.24
C GLY A 368 -0.20 -13.01 8.71
N VAL A 369 -0.45 -13.47 7.47
CA VAL A 369 -1.79 -13.48 6.86
C VAL A 369 -2.76 -14.35 7.67
N ALA A 370 -2.36 -15.54 8.08
CA ALA A 370 -3.18 -16.44 8.89
C ALA A 370 -3.54 -15.84 10.26
N LEU A 371 -2.59 -15.18 10.92
CA LEU A 371 -2.83 -14.50 12.19
C LEU A 371 -3.73 -13.29 12.04
N ALA A 372 -3.55 -12.48 11.00
CA ALA A 372 -4.45 -11.39 10.67
C ALA A 372 -5.88 -11.90 10.41
N TRP A 373 -6.01 -12.97 9.62
CA TRP A 373 -7.30 -13.61 9.34
C TRP A 373 -7.92 -14.22 10.60
N ARG A 374 -7.14 -14.88 11.44
CA ARG A 374 -7.59 -15.41 12.72
C ARG A 374 -8.13 -14.29 13.63
N ALA A 375 -7.40 -13.19 13.76
CA ALA A 375 -7.85 -12.03 14.52
C ALA A 375 -9.20 -11.50 14.01
N TRP A 376 -9.36 -11.40 12.68
CA TRP A 376 -10.63 -11.01 12.05
C TRP A 376 -11.77 -11.99 12.35
N ARG A 377 -11.51 -13.28 12.26
CA ARG A 377 -12.56 -14.31 12.49
C ARG A 377 -13.11 -14.28 13.90
N TYR A 378 -12.26 -14.05 14.89
CA TYR A 378 -12.65 -14.04 16.30
C TYR A 378 -13.11 -12.65 16.79
N ALA A 379 -12.98 -11.61 16.00
CA ALA A 379 -13.48 -10.29 16.32
C ALA A 379 -15.02 -10.25 16.23
N ASP A 380 -15.65 -9.41 17.05
CA ASP A 380 -17.08 -9.15 17.00
C ASP A 380 -17.48 -8.33 15.76
N ALA A 381 -18.78 -8.22 15.52
CA ALA A 381 -19.29 -7.48 14.36
C ALA A 381 -18.92 -5.98 14.38
N PRO A 382 -19.00 -5.27 15.52
CA PRO A 382 -18.51 -3.88 15.63
C PRO A 382 -17.03 -3.73 15.32
N ALA A 383 -16.15 -4.60 15.87
CA ALA A 383 -14.72 -4.56 15.59
C ALA A 383 -14.42 -4.78 14.10
N ARG A 384 -15.07 -5.77 13.48
CA ARG A 384 -14.98 -6.01 12.04
C ARG A 384 -15.46 -4.80 11.22
N ALA A 385 -16.54 -4.15 11.65
CA ALA A 385 -17.03 -2.94 10.96
C ALA A 385 -16.02 -1.79 11.04
N ARG A 386 -15.38 -1.59 12.20
CA ARG A 386 -14.34 -0.57 12.41
C ARG A 386 -13.11 -0.79 11.52
N ALA A 387 -12.63 -2.03 11.44
CA ALA A 387 -11.40 -2.37 10.74
C ALA A 387 -11.56 -2.60 9.23
N ARG A 388 -12.80 -2.69 8.73
CA ARG A 388 -13.10 -3.04 7.34
C ARG A 388 -12.39 -2.16 6.29
N PRO A 389 -12.35 -0.81 6.41
CA PRO A 389 -11.65 0.01 5.42
C PRO A 389 -10.16 -0.34 5.33
N ALA A 390 -9.50 -0.52 6.48
CA ALA A 390 -8.09 -0.86 6.53
C ALA A 390 -7.81 -2.30 6.05
N LEU A 391 -8.66 -3.27 6.41
CA LEU A 391 -8.55 -4.64 5.91
C LEU A 391 -8.71 -4.70 4.40
N LEU A 392 -9.69 -3.99 3.85
CA LEU A 392 -9.90 -3.96 2.40
C LEU A 392 -8.69 -3.33 1.70
N ALA A 393 -8.21 -2.17 2.19
CA ALA A 393 -7.03 -1.51 1.66
C ALA A 393 -5.79 -2.43 1.70
N LEU A 394 -5.54 -3.09 2.83
CA LEU A 394 -4.44 -4.05 2.97
C LEU A 394 -4.60 -5.24 2.00
N GLY A 395 -5.78 -5.87 1.99
CA GLY A 395 -6.02 -7.08 1.17
C GLY A 395 -5.85 -6.83 -0.32
N VAL A 396 -6.33 -5.70 -0.84
CA VAL A 396 -6.15 -5.38 -2.27
C VAL A 396 -4.73 -4.93 -2.60
N THR A 397 -4.00 -4.37 -1.63
CA THR A 397 -2.59 -3.97 -1.81
C THR A 397 -1.70 -5.20 -1.92
N VAL A 398 -1.86 -6.19 -1.06
CA VAL A 398 -1.05 -7.42 -1.06
C VAL A 398 -1.64 -8.53 -1.93
N PHE A 399 -2.63 -8.23 -2.76
CA PHE A 399 -3.25 -9.22 -3.64
C PHE A 399 -2.23 -9.75 -4.66
N PRO A 400 -2.12 -11.07 -4.84
CA PRO A 400 -1.04 -11.67 -5.65
C PRO A 400 -0.97 -11.20 -7.10
N LEU A 401 -2.09 -10.78 -7.68
CA LEU A 401 -2.13 -10.21 -9.04
C LEU A 401 -1.88 -8.69 -9.06
N ASN A 402 -1.59 -8.06 -7.94
CA ASN A 402 -1.07 -6.68 -7.91
C ASN A 402 0.40 -6.68 -8.37
N THR A 403 0.59 -6.68 -9.67
CA THR A 403 1.90 -6.77 -10.33
C THR A 403 2.69 -5.44 -10.29
N HIS A 404 2.35 -4.54 -9.40
CA HIS A 404 3.05 -3.26 -9.21
C HIS A 404 3.77 -3.17 -7.86
N LEU A 405 3.44 -4.08 -6.96
CA LEU A 405 4.01 -4.13 -5.61
C LEU A 405 5.46 -4.61 -5.67
N ALA A 406 6.35 -3.84 -5.05
CA ALA A 406 7.70 -4.24 -4.69
C ALA A 406 7.74 -4.38 -3.17
N PHE A 407 7.53 -5.60 -2.68
CA PHE A 407 7.16 -5.88 -1.28
C PHE A 407 8.22 -5.35 -0.30
N TYR A 408 9.50 -5.60 -0.56
CA TYR A 408 10.61 -5.15 0.28
C TYR A 408 11.13 -3.75 -0.06
N SER A 409 10.44 -2.97 -0.89
CA SER A 409 10.84 -1.58 -1.14
C SER A 409 10.36 -0.64 -0.04
N THR A 410 11.11 0.41 0.24
CA THR A 410 10.78 1.43 1.25
C THR A 410 9.35 1.99 1.08
N PHE A 411 8.93 2.27 -0.15
CA PHE A 411 7.61 2.83 -0.41
C PHE A 411 6.49 1.81 -0.23
N TRP A 412 6.58 0.65 -0.92
CA TRP A 412 5.50 -0.35 -0.91
C TRP A 412 5.48 -1.15 0.38
N GLY A 413 6.64 -1.46 0.94
CA GLY A 413 6.76 -2.05 2.27
C GLY A 413 6.16 -1.13 3.33
N GLY A 414 6.51 0.16 3.28
CA GLY A 414 5.95 1.18 4.18
C GLY A 414 4.42 1.31 4.06
N LEU A 415 3.86 1.31 2.84
CA LEU A 415 2.41 1.28 2.61
C LEU A 415 1.77 0.02 3.20
N THR A 416 2.33 -1.15 2.92
CA THR A 416 1.80 -2.44 3.40
C THR A 416 1.80 -2.49 4.93
N LEU A 417 2.90 -2.13 5.56
CA LEU A 417 3.04 -2.10 7.01
C LEU A 417 2.11 -1.05 7.65
N LEU A 418 1.98 0.13 7.06
CA LEU A 418 1.02 1.16 7.48
C LEU A 418 -0.41 0.59 7.51
N LEU A 419 -0.85 -0.05 6.42
CA LEU A 419 -2.19 -0.62 6.32
C LEU A 419 -2.40 -1.79 7.30
N ALA A 420 -1.37 -2.60 7.55
CA ALA A 420 -1.39 -3.67 8.54
C ALA A 420 -1.55 -3.12 9.97
N ALA A 421 -0.86 -2.04 10.32
CA ALA A 421 -0.99 -1.39 11.61
C ALA A 421 -2.34 -0.68 11.79
N LEU A 422 -2.85 -0.01 10.76
CA LEU A 422 -4.20 0.55 10.75
C LEU A 422 -5.27 -0.54 10.95
N TYR A 423 -5.08 -1.68 10.29
CA TYR A 423 -5.94 -2.85 10.47
C TYR A 423 -5.90 -3.37 11.91
N ALA A 424 -4.71 -3.66 12.45
CA ALA A 424 -4.54 -4.22 13.79
C ALA A 424 -5.08 -3.28 14.87
N GLY A 425 -4.73 -1.99 14.81
CA GLY A 425 -5.17 -0.97 15.76
C GLY A 425 -6.68 -0.75 15.73
N SER A 426 -7.30 -0.70 14.55
CA SER A 426 -8.75 -0.50 14.43
C SER A 426 -9.56 -1.74 14.78
N LEU A 427 -9.08 -2.95 14.49
CA LEU A 427 -9.74 -4.20 14.85
C LEU A 427 -9.80 -4.39 16.37
N LEU A 428 -8.68 -4.11 17.04
CA LEU A 428 -8.48 -4.32 18.47
C LEU A 428 -8.64 -3.02 19.28
N ALA A 429 -9.29 -2.02 18.70
CA ALA A 429 -9.65 -0.77 19.35
C ALA A 429 -10.59 -1.02 20.53
N ARG A 430 -10.38 -0.29 21.63
CA ARG A 430 -11.26 -0.24 22.78
C ARG A 430 -11.97 1.11 22.77
N ASP A 431 -13.16 1.13 22.20
CA ASP A 431 -14.03 2.30 22.33
C ASP A 431 -14.59 2.26 23.76
N SER A 432 -14.42 3.34 24.53
CA SER A 432 -15.08 3.51 25.82
C SER A 432 -16.59 3.40 25.58
N ASP A 433 -17.24 2.55 26.34
CA ASP A 433 -18.69 2.41 26.28
C ASP A 433 -19.33 3.74 26.73
N PRO A 434 -20.11 4.44 25.88
CA PRO A 434 -20.72 5.72 26.29
C PRO A 434 -21.65 5.57 27.52
N GLY A 435 -22.08 4.35 27.81
CA GLY A 435 -22.92 4.03 28.97
C GLY A 435 -22.20 3.88 30.30
N ALA A 436 -20.88 3.64 30.31
CA ALA A 436 -20.11 3.44 31.55
C ALA A 436 -19.69 4.76 32.24
N ALA A 437 -19.90 5.92 31.59
CA ALA A 437 -19.64 7.24 32.18
C ALA A 437 -20.88 7.89 32.83
N ALA A 438 -22.01 7.19 32.85
CA ALA A 438 -23.30 7.69 33.37
C ALA A 438 -23.84 6.88 34.57
N SER A 439 -23.00 5.98 35.14
CA SER A 439 -23.35 5.25 36.36
C SER A 439 -22.45 5.68 37.56
#